data_1dfefde94732774f141818f77de693a2
#
_entry.id   1dfefde94732774f141818f77de693a2
#
_cell.length_a   1.000
_cell.length_b   1.000
_cell.length_c   1.000
_cell.angle_alpha   90.00
_cell.angle_beta   90.00
_cell.angle_gamma   90.00
#
_symmetry.space_group_name_H-M   'P 1'
#
loop_
_entity.id
_entity.type
_entity.pdbx_description
1 polymer ?
#
loop_
_entity_poly.entity_id
_entity_poly.type
_entity_poly.pdbx_seq_one_letter_code
_entity_poly.pdbx_strand_id
1 'polypeptide(L)'
;MNVGDLTKLRSEFFKADVEYKVAKNTLIRLAAEENKISGLEELLKGSTALAISYDEPVSPAKVIKNFTKENDLPTVKGILFEGQFLPGEEFKKLANLPSKEESLSILVTMLNSPMQKLASTLNAPLQSLAGVLNNLKEKKS
;
A
#
# COMPACT_ATOMS: atom_id res chain seq x y z
N MET A 1 1.83 -22.55 7.75
CA MET A 1 0.45 -22.07 7.59
C MET A 1 -0.51 -23.24 7.61
N ASN A 2 -1.61 -23.12 8.35
CA ASN A 2 -2.70 -24.09 8.35
C ASN A 2 -3.55 -23.93 7.09
N VAL A 3 -4.30 -25.01 6.72
CA VAL A 3 -5.19 -24.98 5.56
C VAL A 3 -6.27 -23.90 5.70
N GLY A 4 -6.75 -23.66 6.93
CA GLY A 4 -7.71 -22.59 7.24
C GLY A 4 -7.17 -21.19 6.95
N ASP A 5 -5.91 -20.94 7.29
CA ASP A 5 -5.25 -19.63 7.04
C ASP A 5 -5.04 -19.38 5.55
N LEU A 6 -4.69 -20.44 4.79
CA LEU A 6 -4.59 -20.36 3.33
C LEU A 6 -5.93 -20.04 2.67
N THR A 7 -7.02 -20.60 3.20
CA THR A 7 -8.36 -20.33 2.66
C THR A 7 -8.80 -18.90 2.95
N LYS A 8 -8.51 -18.38 4.14
CA LYS A 8 -8.76 -16.97 4.49
C LYS A 8 -7.95 -16.03 3.60
N LEU A 9 -6.65 -16.30 3.45
CA LEU A 9 -5.77 -15.51 2.60
C LEU A 9 -6.26 -15.46 1.14
N ARG A 10 -6.69 -16.60 0.59
CA ARG A 10 -7.29 -16.66 -0.75
C ARG A 10 -8.56 -15.83 -0.86
N SER A 11 -9.40 -15.87 0.16
CA SER A 11 -10.64 -15.07 0.19
C SER A 11 -10.36 -13.58 0.22
N GLU A 12 -9.32 -13.15 0.95
CA GLU A 12 -8.91 -11.74 1.00
C GLU A 12 -8.29 -11.28 -0.32
N PHE A 13 -7.45 -12.10 -0.96
CA PHE A 13 -6.92 -11.82 -2.28
C PHE A 13 -8.03 -11.72 -3.33
N PHE A 14 -9.00 -12.62 -3.29
CA PHE A 14 -10.14 -12.58 -4.19
C PHE A 14 -10.98 -11.30 -4.06
N LYS A 15 -11.18 -10.81 -2.81
CA LYS A 15 -11.87 -9.53 -2.56
C LYS A 15 -11.11 -8.31 -3.06
N ALA A 16 -9.79 -8.43 -3.20
CA ALA A 16 -8.90 -7.37 -3.66
C ALA A 16 -8.56 -7.49 -5.16
N ASP A 17 -9.29 -8.31 -5.93
CA ASP A 17 -9.03 -8.62 -7.34
C ASP A 17 -7.58 -9.05 -7.63
N VAL A 18 -6.99 -9.81 -6.69
CA VAL A 18 -5.65 -10.35 -6.80
C VAL A 18 -5.70 -11.85 -7.08
N GLU A 19 -5.08 -12.26 -8.18
CA GLU A 19 -4.98 -13.67 -8.53
C GLU A 19 -3.90 -14.35 -7.70
N TYR A 20 -4.28 -15.37 -6.90
CA TYR A 20 -3.36 -16.13 -6.07
C TYR A 20 -3.14 -17.53 -6.64
N LYS A 21 -1.93 -17.78 -7.15
CA LYS A 21 -1.53 -19.09 -7.73
C LYS A 21 -0.34 -19.69 -7.01
N VAL A 22 -0.43 -20.97 -6.70
CA VAL A 22 0.71 -21.77 -6.24
C VAL A 22 1.31 -22.49 -7.43
N ALA A 23 2.56 -22.19 -7.75
CA ALA A 23 3.26 -22.79 -8.88
C ALA A 23 4.57 -23.47 -8.43
N LYS A 24 5.01 -24.45 -9.22
CA LYS A 24 6.31 -25.10 -9.01
C LYS A 24 7.43 -24.10 -9.33
N ASN A 25 8.48 -24.08 -8.52
CA ASN A 25 9.63 -23.19 -8.69
C ASN A 25 10.28 -23.32 -10.09
N THR A 26 10.28 -24.51 -10.64
CA THR A 26 10.81 -24.77 -12.01
C THR A 26 10.03 -24.03 -13.08
N LEU A 27 8.69 -23.96 -12.97
CA LEU A 27 7.86 -23.23 -13.93
C LEU A 27 8.03 -21.72 -13.79
N ILE A 28 8.16 -21.23 -12.55
CA ILE A 28 8.42 -19.81 -12.28
C ILE A 28 9.78 -19.41 -12.86
N ARG A 29 10.80 -20.27 -12.76
CA ARG A 29 12.13 -20.03 -13.31
C ARG A 29 12.08 -19.94 -14.84
N LEU A 30 11.45 -20.88 -15.52
CA LEU A 30 11.30 -20.86 -16.99
C LEU A 30 10.58 -19.60 -17.46
N ALA A 31 9.49 -19.22 -16.81
CA ALA A 31 8.77 -18.00 -17.14
C ALA A 31 9.61 -16.72 -16.90
N ALA A 32 10.45 -16.71 -15.86
CA ALA A 32 11.36 -15.60 -15.58
C ALA A 32 12.47 -15.48 -16.63
N GLU A 33 13.03 -16.62 -17.07
CA GLU A 33 14.04 -16.68 -18.13
C GLU A 33 13.47 -16.17 -19.47
N GLU A 34 12.26 -16.59 -19.85
CA GLU A 34 11.57 -16.12 -21.06
C GLU A 34 11.34 -14.59 -21.03
N ASN A 35 11.00 -14.05 -19.87
CA ASN A 35 10.76 -12.61 -19.69
C ASN A 35 12.02 -11.80 -19.32
N LYS A 36 13.21 -12.43 -19.35
CA LYS A 36 14.51 -11.79 -19.02
C LYS A 36 14.56 -11.13 -17.65
N ILE A 37 13.85 -11.69 -16.68
CA ILE A 37 13.82 -11.20 -15.31
C ILE A 37 14.95 -11.88 -14.55
N SER A 38 15.97 -11.11 -14.16
CA SER A 38 17.12 -11.59 -13.39
C SER A 38 16.90 -11.42 -11.89
N GLY A 39 17.49 -12.32 -11.09
CA GLY A 39 17.49 -12.18 -9.61
C GLY A 39 16.43 -13.01 -8.86
N LEU A 40 15.57 -13.75 -9.56
CA LEU A 40 14.57 -14.62 -8.93
C LEU A 40 15.14 -15.96 -8.43
N GLU A 41 16.27 -16.40 -8.97
CA GLU A 41 16.80 -17.75 -8.72
C GLU A 41 17.12 -18.04 -7.28
N GLU A 42 17.69 -17.07 -6.54
CA GLU A 42 18.07 -17.23 -5.15
C GLU A 42 16.89 -17.36 -4.19
N LEU A 43 15.73 -16.84 -4.58
CA LEU A 43 14.52 -16.76 -3.77
C LEU A 43 13.55 -17.91 -4.00
N LEU A 44 13.71 -18.65 -5.08
CA LEU A 44 12.88 -19.81 -5.41
C LEU A 44 13.25 -21.07 -4.61
N LYS A 45 13.56 -20.92 -3.32
CA LYS A 45 13.82 -22.03 -2.38
C LYS A 45 12.54 -22.34 -1.60
N GLY A 46 12.12 -23.61 -1.58
CA GLY A 46 10.94 -24.09 -0.85
C GLY A 46 9.61 -23.76 -1.58
N SER A 47 8.48 -23.88 -0.87
CA SER A 47 7.16 -23.62 -1.45
C SER A 47 7.01 -22.13 -1.78
N THR A 48 6.52 -21.85 -2.98
CA THR A 48 6.35 -20.48 -3.48
C THR A 48 4.95 -20.32 -4.05
N ALA A 49 4.32 -19.22 -3.71
CA ALA A 49 3.04 -18.80 -4.26
C ALA A 49 3.20 -17.41 -4.88
N LEU A 50 2.44 -17.16 -5.93
CA LEU A 50 2.43 -15.91 -6.67
C LEU A 50 1.09 -15.20 -6.40
N ALA A 51 1.16 -13.93 -6.05
CA ALA A 51 0.01 -13.03 -6.03
C ALA A 51 0.18 -12.03 -7.18
N ILE A 52 -0.75 -12.06 -8.13
CA ILE A 52 -0.69 -11.26 -9.35
C ILE A 52 -1.84 -10.27 -9.32
N SER A 53 -1.55 -9.01 -9.47
CA SER A 53 -2.54 -7.94 -9.65
C SER A 53 -2.33 -7.30 -11.01
N TYR A 54 -3.42 -7.06 -11.72
CA TYR A 54 -3.41 -6.44 -13.05
C TYR A 54 -3.73 -4.94 -12.97
N ASP A 55 -4.57 -4.53 -12.05
CA ASP A 55 -5.04 -3.15 -11.97
C ASP A 55 -4.24 -2.31 -10.95
N GLU A 56 -4.14 -2.78 -9.72
CA GLU A 56 -3.45 -2.07 -8.65
C GLU A 56 -2.26 -2.86 -8.11
N PRO A 57 -1.03 -2.42 -8.39
CA PRO A 57 0.17 -3.14 -7.92
C PRO A 57 0.35 -3.10 -6.40
N VAL A 58 -0.30 -2.16 -5.72
CA VAL A 58 -0.22 -2.00 -4.26
C VAL A 58 -1.20 -2.91 -3.51
N SER A 59 -2.29 -3.35 -4.15
CA SER A 59 -3.33 -4.18 -3.53
C SER A 59 -2.79 -5.47 -2.91
N PRO A 60 -1.96 -6.29 -3.59
CA PRO A 60 -1.40 -7.49 -2.98
C PRO A 60 -0.57 -7.19 -1.73
N ALA A 61 0.19 -6.09 -1.75
CA ALA A 61 1.02 -5.68 -0.63
C ALA A 61 0.20 -5.26 0.59
N LYS A 62 -0.91 -4.54 0.39
CA LYS A 62 -1.83 -4.16 1.47
C LYS A 62 -2.47 -5.39 2.12
N VAL A 63 -2.95 -6.34 1.31
CA VAL A 63 -3.56 -7.59 1.81
C VAL A 63 -2.57 -8.38 2.65
N ILE A 64 -1.36 -8.62 2.13
CA ILE A 64 -0.32 -9.35 2.86
C ILE A 64 0.06 -8.63 4.15
N LYS A 65 0.19 -7.30 4.13
CA LYS A 65 0.49 -6.50 5.33
C LYS A 65 -0.57 -6.67 6.41
N ASN A 66 -1.85 -6.64 6.05
CA ASN A 66 -2.94 -6.83 6.99
C ASN A 66 -2.93 -8.25 7.56
N PHE A 67 -2.72 -9.24 6.71
CA PHE A 67 -2.65 -10.64 7.12
C PHE A 67 -1.44 -10.93 8.02
N THR A 68 -0.27 -10.31 7.74
CA THR A 68 0.94 -10.47 8.56
C THR A 68 0.83 -9.81 9.93
N LYS A 69 -0.10 -8.86 10.13
CA LYS A 69 -0.39 -8.30 11.47
C LYS A 69 -1.11 -9.30 12.40
N GLU A 70 -1.89 -10.19 11.81
CA GLU A 70 -2.66 -11.21 12.55
C GLU A 70 -1.92 -12.54 12.66
N ASN A 71 -1.04 -12.84 11.71
CA ASN A 71 -0.30 -14.09 11.61
C ASN A 71 1.16 -13.81 11.23
N ASP A 72 2.10 -14.51 11.86
CA ASP A 72 3.55 -14.39 11.56
C ASP A 72 3.95 -14.89 10.15
N LEU A 73 3.05 -15.44 9.39
CA LEU A 73 3.22 -15.99 8.03
C LEU A 73 2.10 -15.45 7.11
N PRO A 74 2.33 -15.17 5.82
CA PRO A 74 3.45 -15.59 4.94
C PRO A 74 4.65 -14.65 4.94
N THR A 75 5.84 -15.17 4.65
CA THR A 75 7.03 -14.36 4.42
C THR A 75 7.11 -13.97 2.95
N VAL A 76 7.22 -12.67 2.68
CA VAL A 76 7.40 -12.15 1.32
C VAL A 76 8.86 -12.36 0.92
N LYS A 77 9.08 -13.13 -0.15
CA LYS A 77 10.41 -13.43 -0.69
C LYS A 77 10.92 -12.32 -1.59
N GLY A 78 10.06 -11.78 -2.41
CA GLY A 78 10.38 -10.71 -3.36
C GLY A 78 9.15 -10.19 -4.06
N ILE A 79 9.31 -9.08 -4.73
CA ILE A 79 8.25 -8.39 -5.45
C ILE A 79 8.75 -8.08 -6.84
N LEU A 80 7.93 -8.35 -7.83
CA LEU A 80 8.17 -7.93 -9.20
C LEU A 80 7.27 -6.74 -9.50
N PHE A 81 7.86 -5.57 -9.72
CA PHE A 81 7.14 -4.35 -10.02
C PHE A 81 7.70 -3.72 -11.30
N GLU A 82 6.87 -3.55 -12.32
CA GLU A 82 7.25 -2.97 -13.62
C GLU A 82 8.50 -3.58 -14.26
N GLY A 83 8.68 -4.89 -14.11
CA GLY A 83 9.85 -5.60 -14.63
C GLY A 83 11.12 -5.47 -13.78
N GLN A 84 11.08 -4.71 -12.68
CA GLN A 84 12.15 -4.62 -11.71
C GLN A 84 11.89 -5.55 -10.53
N PHE A 85 12.93 -6.24 -10.14
CA PHE A 85 12.90 -7.11 -8.97
C PHE A 85 13.29 -6.32 -7.73
N LEU A 86 12.42 -6.33 -6.72
CA LEU A 86 12.63 -5.72 -5.41
C LEU A 86 12.73 -6.80 -4.33
N PRO A 87 13.70 -6.71 -3.42
CA PRO A 87 13.82 -7.65 -2.31
C PRO A 87 12.63 -7.53 -1.35
N GLY A 88 12.34 -8.62 -0.63
CA GLY A 88 11.22 -8.67 0.31
C GLY A 88 11.25 -7.62 1.42
N GLU A 89 12.42 -7.04 1.72
CA GLU A 89 12.55 -5.97 2.71
C GLU A 89 11.84 -4.67 2.29
N GLU A 90 11.78 -4.40 1.00
CA GLU A 90 11.10 -3.22 0.46
C GLU A 90 9.57 -3.36 0.42
N PHE A 91 9.06 -4.54 0.71
CA PHE A 91 7.62 -4.80 0.86
C PHE A 91 6.93 -3.78 1.77
N LYS A 92 7.58 -3.41 2.89
CA LYS A 92 7.01 -2.44 3.84
C LYS A 92 6.82 -1.05 3.22
N LYS A 93 7.71 -0.65 2.32
CA LYS A 93 7.60 0.63 1.60
C LYS A 93 6.41 0.60 0.65
N LEU A 94 6.30 -0.46 -0.17
CA LEU A 94 5.19 -0.64 -1.11
C LEU A 94 3.84 -0.76 -0.40
N ALA A 95 3.77 -1.50 0.70
CA ALA A 95 2.54 -1.65 1.47
C ALA A 95 2.06 -0.35 2.16
N ASN A 96 2.91 0.66 2.25
CA ASN A 96 2.56 1.99 2.77
C ASN A 96 2.18 2.98 1.67
N LEU A 97 2.33 2.64 0.40
CA LEU A 97 1.93 3.51 -0.69
C LEU A 97 0.40 3.62 -0.75
N PRO A 98 -0.12 4.81 -1.00
CA PRO A 98 -1.55 5.00 -1.22
C PRO A 98 -1.97 4.35 -2.54
N SER A 99 -3.26 4.03 -2.67
CA SER A 99 -3.82 3.55 -3.95
C SER A 99 -3.75 4.65 -5.02
N LYS A 100 -3.98 4.29 -6.26
CA LYS A 100 -4.01 5.26 -7.37
C LYS A 100 -5.02 6.38 -7.11
N GLU A 101 -6.22 6.05 -6.63
CA GLU A 101 -7.27 7.02 -6.32
C GLU A 101 -6.89 7.90 -5.14
N GLU A 102 -6.32 7.32 -4.07
CA GLU A 102 -5.81 8.06 -2.93
C GLU A 102 -4.69 9.02 -3.35
N SER A 103 -3.77 8.57 -4.22
CA SER A 103 -2.67 9.41 -4.73
C SER A 103 -3.18 10.60 -5.54
N LEU A 104 -4.19 10.38 -6.39
CA LEU A 104 -4.84 11.46 -7.15
C LEU A 104 -5.55 12.44 -6.23
N SER A 105 -6.25 11.96 -5.20
CA SER A 105 -6.89 12.81 -4.20
C SER A 105 -5.89 13.66 -3.44
N ILE A 106 -4.76 13.07 -3.03
CA ILE A 106 -3.66 13.80 -2.38
C ILE A 106 -3.09 14.86 -3.33
N LEU A 107 -2.88 14.54 -4.60
CA LEU A 107 -2.38 15.49 -5.60
C LEU A 107 -3.33 16.68 -5.73
N VAL A 108 -4.63 16.45 -5.88
CA VAL A 108 -5.64 17.53 -5.97
C VAL A 108 -5.64 18.38 -4.71
N THR A 109 -5.55 17.76 -3.54
CA THR A 109 -5.47 18.47 -2.25
C THR A 109 -4.21 19.33 -2.17
N MET A 110 -3.06 18.80 -2.61
CA MET A 110 -1.81 19.55 -2.64
C MET A 110 -1.86 20.74 -3.58
N LEU A 111 -2.50 20.61 -4.75
CA LEU A 111 -2.68 21.70 -5.70
C LEU A 111 -3.60 22.82 -5.15
N ASN A 112 -4.60 22.46 -4.36
CA ASN A 112 -5.53 23.42 -3.74
C ASN A 112 -4.97 24.03 -2.43
N SER A 113 -3.98 23.38 -1.80
CA SER A 113 -3.42 23.78 -0.51
C SER A 113 -2.87 25.23 -0.49
N PRO A 114 -2.14 25.75 -1.51
CA PRO A 114 -1.69 27.13 -1.52
C PRO A 114 -2.82 28.15 -1.46
N MET A 115 -3.91 27.90 -2.19
CA MET A 115 -5.07 28.79 -2.19
C MET A 115 -5.81 28.78 -0.85
N GLN A 116 -5.95 27.60 -0.25
CA GLN A 116 -6.55 27.48 1.09
C GLN A 116 -5.68 28.15 2.15
N LYS A 117 -4.36 27.99 2.10
CA LYS A 117 -3.42 28.69 3.00
C LYS A 117 -3.52 30.20 2.85
N LEU A 118 -3.59 30.72 1.63
CA LEU A 118 -3.73 32.15 1.39
C LEU A 118 -5.04 32.68 1.99
N ALA A 119 -6.16 32.00 1.73
CA ALA A 119 -7.45 32.37 2.30
C ALA A 119 -7.47 32.32 3.83
N SER A 120 -6.86 31.30 4.43
CA SER A 120 -6.79 31.15 5.88
C SER A 120 -5.91 32.22 6.51
N THR A 121 -4.75 32.57 5.92
CA THR A 121 -3.88 33.64 6.42
C THR A 121 -4.51 35.02 6.35
N LEU A 122 -5.33 35.30 5.33
CA LEU A 122 -6.09 36.55 5.22
C LEU A 122 -7.20 36.62 6.27
N ASN A 123 -7.83 35.50 6.61
CA ASN A 123 -8.91 35.43 7.61
C ASN A 123 -8.39 35.31 9.06
N ALA A 124 -7.17 34.85 9.27
CA ALA A 124 -6.59 34.62 10.59
C ALA A 124 -6.63 35.85 11.53
N PRO A 125 -6.29 37.08 11.08
CA PRO A 125 -6.39 38.28 11.92
C PRO A 125 -7.82 38.58 12.38
N LEU A 126 -8.80 38.39 11.51
CA LEU A 126 -10.20 38.59 11.83
C LEU A 126 -10.71 37.58 12.86
N GLN A 127 -10.34 36.33 12.70
CA GLN A 127 -10.68 35.26 13.65
C GLN A 127 -10.03 35.48 15.02
N SER A 128 -8.76 35.93 15.05
CA SER A 128 -8.05 36.23 16.30
C SER A 128 -8.69 37.40 17.05
N LEU A 129 -9.09 38.45 16.36
CA LEU A 129 -9.82 39.59 16.95
C LEU A 129 -11.18 39.17 17.52
N ALA A 130 -11.94 38.37 16.75
CA ALA A 130 -13.22 37.82 17.22
C ALA A 130 -13.06 36.93 18.45
N GLY A 131 -12.01 36.09 18.47
CA GLY A 131 -11.66 35.25 19.64
C GLY A 131 -11.31 36.06 20.88
N VAL A 132 -10.52 37.14 20.74
CA VAL A 132 -10.19 38.04 21.86
C VAL A 132 -11.44 38.75 22.40
N LEU A 133 -12.32 39.22 21.52
CA LEU A 133 -13.58 39.83 21.91
C LEU A 133 -14.52 38.87 22.66
N ASN A 134 -14.63 37.63 22.22
CA ASN A 134 -15.40 36.59 22.92
C ASN A 134 -14.82 36.26 24.29
N ASN A 135 -13.51 36.12 24.42
CA ASN A 135 -12.83 35.87 25.69
C ASN A 135 -12.99 37.03 26.66
N LEU A 136 -13.01 38.28 26.16
CA LEU A 136 -13.26 39.45 26.99
C LEU A 136 -14.73 39.52 27.48
N LYS A 137 -15.68 39.08 26.62
CA LYS A 137 -17.09 38.99 27.03
C LYS A 137 -17.30 37.95 28.14
N GLU A 138 -16.68 36.76 27.99
CA GLU A 138 -16.78 35.70 29.02
C GLU A 138 -16.13 36.09 30.35
N LYS A 139 -15.05 36.89 30.33
CA LYS A 139 -14.44 37.38 31.58
C LYS A 139 -15.25 38.51 32.28
N LYS A 140 -16.16 39.14 31.54
CA LYS A 140 -17.00 40.24 32.08
C LYS A 140 -18.39 39.79 32.52
N SER A 141 -18.77 38.56 32.16
CA SER A 141 -19.99 37.89 32.61
C SER A 141 -19.71 36.99 33.82
#